data_8df21fb1fff4a78ef908c015f875c719
#
_entry.id   8df21fb1fff4a78ef908c015f875c719
#
_cell.length_a   1.000
_cell.length_b   1.000
_cell.length_c   1.000
_cell.angle_alpha   90.00
_cell.angle_beta   90.00
_cell.angle_gamma   90.00
#
_symmetry.space_group_name_H-M   'P 1'
#
loop_
_entity.id
_entity.type
_entity.pdbx_description
1 polymer ?
#
loop_
_entity_poly.entity_id
_entity_poly.type
_entity_poly.pdbx_seq_one_letter_code
_entity_poly.pdbx_strand_id
1 'polypeptide(L)'
;MTALPDGWSTRRPTLDDVPEILKLAHASDIAAVGEPDFTFDEVREALTGPHTDPAVDCWVALDERGEIVGWAYPDNETGGEREFIEVYVWPGRGEPALPVLLDLLLTRVAERAKSFGHNPYTVRAGAIPTEQRWISVLTAAGFSFLKQHARMAMSLAGVSATAPEPPAGVTVRPVDPADEHQMRRFHATIEEAFRDSDHHATDYPTWRARLAAESSLAFDEWFVGEAGGEWAGVLQSSDSGAEDNAGWVRALAVLRPYRRRGVGEALLRRAFAVYAQKGRVEAGLGVDLANPTRAARLYRAVGMRPLYEANIYQRTV
;
A
#
# COMPACT_ATOMS: atom_id res chain seq x y z
N MET A 1 -20.36 -5.61 24.19
CA MET A 1 -20.13 -4.30 23.56
C MET A 1 -19.21 -3.51 24.48
N THR A 2 -18.02 -3.20 23.99
CA THR A 2 -17.07 -2.34 24.73
C THR A 2 -17.61 -0.91 24.63
N ALA A 3 -17.73 -0.22 25.77
CA ALA A 3 -18.20 1.18 25.80
C ALA A 3 -17.01 2.14 25.78
N LEU A 4 -17.19 3.32 25.20
CA LEU A 4 -16.25 4.42 25.33
C LEU A 4 -16.20 4.90 26.78
N PRO A 5 -15.09 5.53 27.21
CA PRO A 5 -15.03 6.24 28.48
C PRO A 5 -16.14 7.29 28.63
N ASP A 6 -16.46 7.64 29.89
CA ASP A 6 -17.45 8.68 30.17
C ASP A 6 -17.07 10.00 29.49
N GLY A 7 -18.06 10.64 28.88
CA GLY A 7 -17.87 11.90 28.15
C GLY A 7 -17.30 11.76 26.72
N TRP A 8 -16.86 10.57 26.33
CA TRP A 8 -16.40 10.32 24.97
C TRP A 8 -17.58 10.01 24.03
N SER A 9 -17.37 10.29 22.74
CA SER A 9 -18.36 10.03 21.71
C SER A 9 -17.71 9.63 20.38
N THR A 10 -18.52 9.15 19.45
CA THR A 10 -18.13 8.98 18.05
C THR A 10 -19.03 9.81 17.15
N ARG A 11 -18.48 10.29 16.04
CA ARG A 11 -19.23 10.91 14.95
C ARG A 11 -18.64 10.56 13.60
N ARG A 12 -19.33 10.95 12.56
CA ARG A 12 -18.80 10.88 11.20
C ARG A 12 -17.81 12.02 10.96
N PRO A 13 -16.68 11.77 10.28
CA PRO A 13 -15.78 12.84 9.86
C PRO A 13 -16.36 13.65 8.72
N THR A 14 -15.86 14.86 8.58
CA THR A 14 -16.06 15.74 7.43
C THR A 14 -14.69 16.09 6.82
N LEU A 15 -14.67 16.71 5.65
CA LEU A 15 -13.41 17.15 5.05
C LEU A 15 -12.71 18.25 5.86
N ASP A 16 -13.45 18.98 6.71
CA ASP A 16 -12.87 19.97 7.63
C ASP A 16 -12.05 19.32 8.75
N ASP A 17 -12.23 18.02 9.00
CA ASP A 17 -11.47 17.27 10.00
C ASP A 17 -10.09 16.79 9.50
N VAL A 18 -9.83 16.86 8.20
CA VAL A 18 -8.58 16.36 7.58
C VAL A 18 -7.32 16.85 8.30
N PRO A 19 -7.17 18.13 8.66
CA PRO A 19 -5.98 18.59 9.37
C PRO A 19 -5.78 17.94 10.75
N GLU A 20 -6.87 17.70 11.50
CA GLU A 20 -6.79 17.10 12.83
C GLU A 20 -6.60 15.57 12.74
N ILE A 21 -7.21 14.92 11.74
CA ILE A 21 -6.99 13.50 11.42
C ILE A 21 -5.53 13.29 11.03
N LEU A 22 -4.95 14.16 10.20
CA LEU A 22 -3.54 14.07 9.81
C LEU A 22 -2.61 14.17 11.03
N LYS A 23 -2.87 15.10 11.97
CA LYS A 23 -2.08 15.19 13.20
C LYS A 23 -2.15 13.92 14.04
N LEU A 24 -3.33 13.32 14.13
CA LEU A 24 -3.54 12.06 14.83
C LEU A 24 -2.81 10.91 14.14
N ALA A 25 -2.91 10.78 12.81
CA ALA A 25 -2.20 9.78 12.02
C ALA A 25 -0.69 9.92 12.21
N HIS A 26 -0.14 11.12 12.04
CA HIS A 26 1.28 11.39 12.28
C HIS A 26 1.74 11.01 13.70
N ALA A 27 0.94 11.32 14.73
CA ALA A 27 1.28 10.93 16.10
C ALA A 27 1.30 9.40 16.27
N SER A 28 0.36 8.70 15.64
CA SER A 28 0.29 7.24 15.61
C SER A 28 1.50 6.64 14.89
N ASP A 29 1.81 7.13 13.69
CA ASP A 29 2.93 6.66 12.87
C ASP A 29 4.28 6.88 13.58
N ILE A 30 4.52 8.08 14.12
CA ILE A 30 5.74 8.38 14.87
C ILE A 30 5.91 7.42 16.07
N ALA A 31 4.83 7.10 16.76
CA ALA A 31 4.88 6.16 17.88
C ALA A 31 5.15 4.71 17.43
N ALA A 32 4.64 4.32 16.26
CA ALA A 32 4.74 2.96 15.72
C ALA A 32 6.07 2.72 14.98
N VAL A 33 6.48 3.66 14.10
CA VAL A 33 7.60 3.48 13.14
C VAL A 33 8.68 4.57 13.24
N GLY A 34 8.46 5.64 14.01
CA GLY A 34 9.46 6.68 14.28
C GLY A 34 9.38 7.92 13.38
N GLU A 35 8.58 7.89 12.34
CA GLU A 35 8.35 8.98 11.39
C GLU A 35 6.90 8.97 10.90
N PRO A 36 6.35 10.12 10.45
CA PRO A 36 5.01 10.16 9.86
C PRO A 36 5.04 9.51 8.47
N ASP A 37 3.96 8.81 8.12
CA ASP A 37 3.82 8.13 6.81
C ASP A 37 2.60 8.63 6.01
N PHE A 38 1.70 9.40 6.61
CA PHE A 38 0.52 9.97 5.94
C PHE A 38 0.76 11.39 5.43
N THR A 39 0.22 11.67 4.25
CA THR A 39 0.12 13.01 3.68
C THR A 39 -1.30 13.58 3.85
N PHE A 40 -1.45 14.89 3.64
CA PHE A 40 -2.77 15.53 3.65
C PHE A 40 -3.71 14.97 2.58
N ASP A 41 -3.16 14.71 1.38
CA ASP A 41 -3.94 14.19 0.27
C ASP A 41 -4.36 12.74 0.52
N GLU A 42 -3.52 11.89 1.11
CA GLU A 42 -3.90 10.51 1.47
C GLU A 42 -5.03 10.46 2.51
N VAL A 43 -5.02 11.34 3.54
CA VAL A 43 -6.16 11.44 4.47
C VAL A 43 -7.43 11.86 3.74
N ARG A 44 -7.34 12.83 2.82
CA ARG A 44 -8.47 13.28 2.02
C ARG A 44 -8.98 12.17 1.10
N GLU A 45 -8.08 11.43 0.45
CA GLU A 45 -8.42 10.29 -0.41
C GLU A 45 -9.07 9.15 0.36
N ALA A 46 -8.61 8.85 1.57
CA ALA A 46 -9.24 7.87 2.45
C ALA A 46 -10.70 8.23 2.80
N LEU A 47 -11.06 9.52 2.79
CA LEU A 47 -12.42 10.00 3.02
C LEU A 47 -13.26 10.11 1.74
N THR A 48 -12.64 10.21 0.56
CA THR A 48 -13.33 10.51 -0.72
C THR A 48 -13.06 9.48 -1.81
N GLY A 49 -12.37 8.40 -1.47
CA GLY A 49 -11.99 7.36 -2.41
C GLY A 49 -13.18 6.60 -3.00
N PRO A 50 -12.94 5.82 -4.06
CA PRO A 50 -13.96 4.98 -4.66
C PRO A 50 -14.63 4.09 -3.61
N HIS A 51 -15.96 4.00 -3.67
CA HIS A 51 -16.76 3.19 -2.74
C HIS A 51 -16.67 3.59 -1.26
N THR A 52 -16.18 4.80 -0.95
CA THR A 52 -16.15 5.36 0.41
C THR A 52 -17.06 6.58 0.51
N ASP A 53 -17.98 6.56 1.48
CA ASP A 53 -18.79 7.71 1.89
C ASP A 53 -18.47 8.02 3.35
N PRO A 54 -17.75 9.10 3.67
CA PRO A 54 -17.35 9.41 5.03
C PRO A 54 -18.52 9.57 5.98
N ALA A 55 -19.71 9.99 5.48
CA ALA A 55 -20.92 10.12 6.28
C ALA A 55 -21.52 8.77 6.71
N VAL A 56 -21.05 7.66 6.11
CA VAL A 56 -21.60 6.31 6.36
C VAL A 56 -20.51 5.31 6.72
N ASP A 57 -19.32 5.44 6.14
CA ASP A 57 -18.27 4.42 6.22
C ASP A 57 -17.18 4.72 7.25
N CYS A 58 -16.97 6.01 7.60
CA CYS A 58 -15.87 6.44 8.44
C CYS A 58 -16.32 6.92 9.82
N TRP A 59 -15.43 6.89 10.81
CA TRP A 59 -15.69 7.41 12.16
C TRP A 59 -14.49 8.14 12.73
N VAL A 60 -14.77 9.16 13.53
CA VAL A 60 -13.83 9.72 14.49
C VAL A 60 -14.35 9.51 15.90
N ALA A 61 -13.43 9.22 16.82
CA ALA A 61 -13.69 9.20 18.26
C ALA A 61 -13.25 10.52 18.89
N LEU A 62 -14.08 11.07 19.75
CA LEU A 62 -13.86 12.33 20.46
C LEU A 62 -13.70 12.04 21.95
N ASP A 63 -12.73 12.66 22.59
CA ASP A 63 -12.59 12.64 24.03
C ASP A 63 -13.60 13.60 24.74
N GLU A 64 -13.52 13.72 26.05
CA GLU A 64 -14.41 14.57 26.87
C GLU A 64 -14.27 16.08 26.55
N ARG A 65 -13.21 16.47 25.84
CA ARG A 65 -12.96 17.85 25.40
C ARG A 65 -13.46 18.12 23.99
N GLY A 66 -13.92 17.05 23.31
CA GLY A 66 -14.30 17.09 21.90
C GLY A 66 -13.12 17.06 20.93
N GLU A 67 -11.91 16.69 21.40
CA GLU A 67 -10.75 16.51 20.54
C GLU A 67 -10.80 15.15 19.84
N ILE A 68 -10.38 15.09 18.58
CA ILE A 68 -10.26 13.84 17.83
C ILE A 68 -9.11 13.01 18.42
N VAL A 69 -9.44 11.83 18.94
CA VAL A 69 -8.48 10.88 19.52
C VAL A 69 -8.44 9.54 18.82
N GLY A 70 -9.31 9.33 17.84
CA GLY A 70 -9.32 8.14 17.00
C GLY A 70 -9.98 8.41 15.67
N TRP A 71 -9.52 7.68 14.64
CA TRP A 71 -10.05 7.69 13.28
C TRP A 71 -10.10 6.27 12.74
N ALA A 72 -11.18 5.94 12.03
CA ALA A 72 -11.39 4.61 11.48
C ALA A 72 -12.10 4.69 10.12
N TYR A 73 -11.63 3.93 9.15
CA TYR A 73 -12.19 3.87 7.81
C TYR A 73 -11.94 2.51 7.14
N PRO A 74 -12.81 2.10 6.19
CA PRO A 74 -12.60 0.96 5.33
C PRO A 74 -11.92 1.40 4.03
N ASP A 75 -11.09 0.53 3.47
CA ASP A 75 -10.42 0.74 2.18
C ASP A 75 -10.71 -0.44 1.25
N ASN A 76 -11.51 -0.19 0.22
CA ASN A 76 -11.80 -1.13 -0.87
C ASN A 76 -12.07 -0.38 -2.16
N GLU A 77 -11.02 0.10 -2.80
CA GLU A 77 -11.09 0.87 -4.05
C GLU A 77 -11.78 0.13 -5.20
N THR A 78 -11.85 -1.18 -5.14
CA THR A 78 -12.33 -2.01 -6.26
C THR A 78 -13.76 -2.48 -6.13
N GLY A 79 -14.35 -2.37 -4.93
CA GLY A 79 -15.60 -3.05 -4.60
C GLY A 79 -15.49 -4.58 -4.63
N GLY A 80 -14.26 -5.14 -4.58
CA GLY A 80 -13.97 -6.57 -4.61
C GLY A 80 -14.28 -7.27 -3.28
N GLU A 81 -14.00 -8.57 -3.24
CA GLU A 81 -14.29 -9.48 -2.10
C GLU A 81 -13.38 -9.31 -0.87
N ARG A 82 -12.51 -8.30 -0.91
CA ARG A 82 -11.53 -8.02 0.15
C ARG A 82 -11.53 -6.55 0.49
N GLU A 83 -11.50 -6.25 1.77
CA GLU A 83 -11.46 -4.91 2.31
C GLU A 83 -10.36 -4.78 3.36
N PHE A 84 -9.59 -3.71 3.31
CA PHE A 84 -8.77 -3.29 4.43
C PHE A 84 -9.58 -2.41 5.37
N ILE A 85 -9.26 -2.47 6.65
CA ILE A 85 -9.76 -1.54 7.65
C ILE A 85 -8.56 -0.91 8.36
N GLU A 86 -8.65 0.38 8.56
CA GLU A 86 -7.61 1.15 9.22
C GLU A 86 -8.19 1.83 10.47
N VAL A 87 -7.44 1.75 11.56
CA VAL A 87 -7.82 2.39 12.82
C VAL A 87 -6.60 3.05 13.42
N TYR A 88 -6.57 4.37 13.41
CA TYR A 88 -5.56 5.20 14.03
C TYR A 88 -6.09 5.78 15.34
N VAL A 89 -5.26 5.80 16.37
CA VAL A 89 -5.61 6.43 17.63
C VAL A 89 -4.44 7.27 18.16
N TRP A 90 -4.76 8.31 18.89
CA TRP A 90 -3.73 9.08 19.56
C TRP A 90 -2.99 8.19 20.58
N PRO A 91 -1.66 8.03 20.47
CA PRO A 91 -0.90 7.11 21.31
C PRO A 91 -1.18 7.31 22.81
N GLY A 92 -1.43 6.22 23.51
CA GLY A 92 -1.81 6.20 24.93
C GLY A 92 -3.24 6.70 25.17
N ARG A 93 -3.52 7.98 24.95
CA ARG A 93 -4.83 8.58 25.31
C ARG A 93 -6.00 8.09 24.44
N GLY A 94 -5.77 7.76 23.17
CA GLY A 94 -6.82 7.32 22.24
C GLY A 94 -7.11 5.82 22.27
N GLU A 95 -6.24 5.01 22.88
CA GLU A 95 -6.38 3.53 22.89
C GLU A 95 -7.73 3.00 23.40
N PRO A 96 -8.44 3.65 24.35
CA PRO A 96 -9.78 3.21 24.74
C PRO A 96 -10.80 3.19 23.60
N ALA A 97 -10.59 3.97 22.51
CA ALA A 97 -11.47 3.98 21.35
C ALA A 97 -11.30 2.76 20.42
N LEU A 98 -10.13 2.09 20.44
CA LEU A 98 -9.82 0.99 19.51
C LEU A 98 -10.92 -0.07 19.38
N PRO A 99 -11.44 -0.66 20.49
CA PRO A 99 -12.43 -1.72 20.36
C PRO A 99 -13.77 -1.21 19.80
N VAL A 100 -14.17 0.02 20.13
CA VAL A 100 -15.42 0.61 19.66
C VAL A 100 -15.34 0.96 18.20
N LEU A 101 -14.23 1.58 17.75
CA LEU A 101 -14.01 1.89 16.35
C LEU A 101 -13.96 0.63 15.49
N LEU A 102 -13.30 -0.44 15.97
CA LEU A 102 -13.27 -1.72 15.28
C LEU A 102 -14.68 -2.34 15.18
N ASP A 103 -15.48 -2.35 16.25
CA ASP A 103 -16.86 -2.87 16.24
C ASP A 103 -17.74 -2.11 15.23
N LEU A 104 -17.61 -0.78 15.17
CA LEU A 104 -18.34 0.06 14.20
C LEU A 104 -17.91 -0.28 12.75
N LEU A 105 -16.61 -0.39 12.49
CA LEU A 105 -16.11 -0.79 11.17
C LEU A 105 -16.58 -2.20 10.78
N LEU A 106 -16.46 -3.19 11.66
CA LEU A 106 -16.87 -4.56 11.35
C LEU A 106 -18.39 -4.67 11.08
N THR A 107 -19.19 -3.90 11.79
CA THR A 107 -20.63 -3.81 11.52
C THR A 107 -20.86 -3.25 10.11
N ARG A 108 -20.18 -2.17 9.77
CA ARG A 108 -20.31 -1.55 8.45
C ARG A 108 -19.77 -2.42 7.32
N VAL A 109 -18.63 -3.05 7.52
CA VAL A 109 -18.03 -3.98 6.54
C VAL A 109 -18.98 -5.14 6.21
N ALA A 110 -19.70 -5.68 7.21
CA ALA A 110 -20.72 -6.72 6.96
C ALA A 110 -21.91 -6.21 6.12
N GLU A 111 -22.25 -4.93 6.20
CA GLU A 111 -23.26 -4.30 5.33
C GLU A 111 -22.70 -4.09 3.92
N ARG A 112 -21.46 -3.62 3.81
CA ARG A 112 -20.76 -3.41 2.53
C ARG A 112 -20.60 -4.72 1.76
N ALA A 113 -20.21 -5.81 2.43
CA ALA A 113 -20.11 -7.14 1.84
C ALA A 113 -21.41 -7.56 1.14
N LYS A 114 -22.55 -7.31 1.80
CA LYS A 114 -23.88 -7.57 1.22
C LYS A 114 -24.18 -6.66 0.03
N SER A 115 -23.84 -5.38 0.12
CA SER A 115 -24.09 -4.41 -0.96
C SER A 115 -23.25 -4.69 -2.21
N PHE A 116 -22.02 -5.19 -2.02
CA PHE A 116 -21.14 -5.63 -3.11
C PHE A 116 -21.49 -7.04 -3.63
N GLY A 117 -22.34 -7.78 -2.92
CA GLY A 117 -22.77 -9.13 -3.33
C GLY A 117 -21.71 -10.21 -3.11
N HIS A 118 -20.77 -9.99 -2.20
CA HIS A 118 -19.70 -10.95 -1.90
C HIS A 118 -20.00 -11.78 -0.65
N ASN A 119 -19.81 -13.10 -0.77
CA ASN A 119 -19.85 -14.07 0.34
C ASN A 119 -19.06 -15.32 -0.06
N PRO A 120 -17.92 -15.65 0.57
CA PRO A 120 -17.34 -14.97 1.75
C PRO A 120 -16.75 -13.60 1.44
N TYR A 121 -16.62 -12.76 2.45
CA TYR A 121 -15.96 -11.46 2.38
C TYR A 121 -14.79 -11.38 3.36
N THR A 122 -13.65 -10.95 2.88
CA THR A 122 -12.41 -10.94 3.65
C THR A 122 -12.11 -9.54 4.18
N VAL A 123 -11.84 -9.43 5.47
CA VAL A 123 -11.40 -8.18 6.12
C VAL A 123 -9.97 -8.32 6.57
N ARG A 124 -9.15 -7.35 6.25
CA ARG A 124 -7.74 -7.26 6.65
C ARG A 124 -7.47 -6.00 7.45
N ALA A 125 -6.50 -6.09 8.34
CA ALA A 125 -5.97 -4.95 9.09
C ALA A 125 -4.46 -5.08 9.22
N GLY A 126 -3.75 -3.95 9.12
CA GLY A 126 -2.34 -3.84 9.41
C GLY A 126 -2.09 -3.58 10.90
N ALA A 127 -0.94 -4.01 11.39
CA ALA A 127 -0.42 -3.63 12.69
C ALA A 127 1.10 -3.72 12.70
N ILE A 128 1.77 -2.68 13.18
CA ILE A 128 3.20 -2.75 13.46
C ILE A 128 3.43 -3.71 14.64
N PRO A 129 4.47 -4.57 14.62
CA PRO A 129 4.69 -5.54 15.70
C PRO A 129 4.77 -4.95 17.12
N THR A 130 5.07 -3.68 17.26
CA THR A 130 5.10 -2.94 18.54
C THR A 130 3.71 -2.52 19.04
N GLU A 131 2.70 -2.48 18.19
CA GLU A 131 1.33 -2.06 18.53
C GLU A 131 0.54 -3.16 19.24
N GLN A 132 1.06 -3.63 20.38
CA GLN A 132 0.52 -4.79 21.11
C GLN A 132 -0.95 -4.61 21.53
N ARG A 133 -1.37 -3.36 21.83
CA ARG A 133 -2.76 -3.08 22.18
C ARG A 133 -3.69 -3.29 20.99
N TRP A 134 -3.32 -2.79 19.81
CA TRP A 134 -4.09 -2.98 18.57
C TRP A 134 -4.15 -4.47 18.18
N ILE A 135 -3.00 -5.16 18.20
CA ILE A 135 -2.93 -6.62 17.95
C ILE A 135 -3.85 -7.40 18.88
N SER A 136 -3.90 -7.04 20.17
CA SER A 136 -4.79 -7.67 21.15
C SER A 136 -6.27 -7.44 20.80
N VAL A 137 -6.64 -6.24 20.36
CA VAL A 137 -8.00 -5.89 19.95
C VAL A 137 -8.41 -6.66 18.70
N LEU A 138 -7.56 -6.72 17.68
CA LEU A 138 -7.77 -7.50 16.46
C LEU A 138 -7.98 -8.99 16.80
N THR A 139 -7.09 -9.56 17.61
CA THR A 139 -7.15 -10.98 17.98
C THR A 139 -8.44 -11.29 18.76
N ALA A 140 -8.83 -10.44 19.70
CA ALA A 140 -10.08 -10.58 20.44
C ALA A 140 -11.32 -10.49 19.53
N ALA A 141 -11.22 -9.72 18.42
CA ALA A 141 -12.27 -9.63 17.40
C ALA A 141 -12.24 -10.79 16.38
N GLY A 142 -11.39 -11.80 16.57
CA GLY A 142 -11.32 -12.99 15.73
C GLY A 142 -10.46 -12.86 14.48
N PHE A 143 -9.59 -11.84 14.40
CA PHE A 143 -8.57 -11.79 13.38
C PHE A 143 -7.43 -12.75 13.69
N SER A 144 -6.89 -13.38 12.66
CA SER A 144 -5.69 -14.21 12.74
C SER A 144 -4.56 -13.62 11.90
N PHE A 145 -3.33 -13.83 12.36
CA PHE A 145 -2.14 -13.44 11.59
C PHE A 145 -2.14 -14.15 10.24
N LEU A 146 -1.96 -13.37 9.17
CA LEU A 146 -1.88 -13.89 7.80
C LEU A 146 -0.44 -13.91 7.30
N LYS A 147 0.24 -12.77 7.33
CA LYS A 147 1.57 -12.59 6.75
C LYS A 147 2.21 -11.31 7.27
N GLN A 148 3.47 -11.11 6.92
CA GLN A 148 4.22 -9.91 7.23
C GLN A 148 4.62 -9.19 5.95
N HIS A 149 4.43 -7.89 5.91
CA HIS A 149 4.92 -6.97 4.90
C HIS A 149 6.09 -6.18 5.43
N ALA A 150 6.99 -5.77 4.55
CA ALA A 150 8.00 -4.77 4.86
C ALA A 150 7.90 -3.60 3.89
N ARG A 151 7.99 -2.38 4.39
CA ARG A 151 8.39 -1.21 3.60
C ARG A 151 9.91 -1.22 3.51
N MET A 152 10.43 -1.28 2.30
CA MET A 152 11.87 -1.27 2.06
C MET A 152 12.24 0.01 1.34
N ALA A 153 13.36 0.61 1.75
CA ALA A 153 13.87 1.81 1.11
C ALA A 153 15.40 1.80 1.01
N MET A 154 15.91 2.70 0.21
CA MET A 154 17.33 3.04 0.14
C MET A 154 17.54 4.50 -0.24
N SER A 155 18.58 5.11 0.34
CA SER A 155 19.03 6.42 -0.10
C SER A 155 19.59 6.35 -1.53
N LEU A 156 19.24 7.33 -2.35
CA LEU A 156 19.79 7.52 -3.70
C LEU A 156 21.08 8.36 -3.71
N ALA A 157 21.55 8.80 -2.53
CA ALA A 157 22.83 9.51 -2.44
C ALA A 157 23.97 8.68 -3.02
N GLY A 158 24.65 9.22 -4.03
CA GLY A 158 25.73 8.52 -4.74
C GLY A 158 25.28 7.50 -5.79
N VAL A 159 23.98 7.30 -6.00
CA VAL A 159 23.47 6.50 -7.10
C VAL A 159 23.67 7.27 -8.40
N SER A 160 24.29 6.62 -9.39
CA SER A 160 24.53 7.22 -10.71
C SER A 160 23.20 7.44 -11.46
N ALA A 161 23.06 8.59 -12.10
CA ALA A 161 21.97 8.87 -13.05
C ALA A 161 22.01 7.98 -14.31
N THR A 162 23.14 7.26 -14.51
CA THR A 162 23.28 6.25 -15.56
C THR A 162 23.22 4.87 -14.93
N ALA A 163 22.24 4.07 -15.32
CA ALA A 163 22.12 2.70 -14.85
C ALA A 163 23.34 1.87 -15.32
N PRO A 164 23.83 0.94 -14.50
CA PRO A 164 24.86 -0.01 -14.93
C PRO A 164 24.33 -0.89 -16.07
N GLU A 165 25.24 -1.40 -16.90
CA GLU A 165 24.87 -2.33 -17.97
C GLU A 165 24.18 -3.57 -17.38
N PRO A 166 23.04 -3.99 -17.96
CA PRO A 166 22.40 -5.23 -17.58
C PRO A 166 23.29 -6.45 -17.87
N PRO A 167 23.03 -7.58 -17.22
CA PRO A 167 23.71 -8.83 -17.56
C PRO A 167 23.56 -9.20 -19.05
N ALA A 168 24.51 -9.95 -19.58
CA ALA A 168 24.52 -10.38 -20.98
C ALA A 168 23.18 -11.05 -21.37
N GLY A 169 22.62 -10.60 -22.48
CA GLY A 169 21.32 -11.06 -22.99
C GLY A 169 20.10 -10.48 -22.30
N VAL A 170 20.27 -9.55 -21.36
CA VAL A 170 19.18 -8.76 -20.74
C VAL A 170 19.23 -7.33 -21.28
N THR A 171 18.07 -6.78 -21.64
CA THR A 171 17.91 -5.37 -21.99
C THR A 171 16.79 -4.75 -21.18
N VAL A 172 16.88 -3.45 -20.93
CA VAL A 172 15.84 -2.69 -20.24
C VAL A 172 15.52 -1.44 -21.04
N ARG A 173 14.24 -1.25 -21.34
CA ARG A 173 13.76 -0.08 -22.07
C ARG A 173 12.49 0.49 -21.41
N PRO A 174 12.16 1.77 -21.64
CA PRO A 174 10.86 2.29 -21.21
C PRO A 174 9.72 1.59 -21.96
N VAL A 175 8.53 1.55 -21.34
CA VAL A 175 7.28 1.18 -22.03
C VAL A 175 6.81 2.37 -22.87
N ASP A 176 6.16 2.11 -23.99
CA ASP A 176 5.44 3.14 -24.72
C ASP A 176 3.97 3.15 -24.27
N PRO A 177 3.51 4.18 -23.53
CA PRO A 177 2.14 4.25 -23.03
C PRO A 177 1.11 4.52 -24.14
N ALA A 178 1.54 4.97 -25.33
CA ALA A 178 0.68 5.17 -26.50
C ALA A 178 0.48 3.86 -27.30
N ASP A 179 1.36 2.89 -27.12
CA ASP A 179 1.22 1.57 -27.74
C ASP A 179 0.32 0.66 -26.88
N GLU A 180 -0.93 0.58 -27.25
CA GLU A 180 -1.94 -0.23 -26.56
C GLU A 180 -1.56 -1.72 -26.46
N HIS A 181 -0.83 -2.27 -27.44
CA HIS A 181 -0.35 -3.65 -27.40
C HIS A 181 0.72 -3.83 -26.32
N GLN A 182 1.66 -2.89 -26.18
CA GLN A 182 2.65 -2.91 -25.11
C GLN A 182 1.97 -2.78 -23.74
N MET A 183 0.98 -1.90 -23.60
CA MET A 183 0.26 -1.71 -22.33
C MET A 183 -0.51 -2.97 -21.91
N ARG A 184 -1.16 -3.67 -22.84
CA ARG A 184 -1.80 -4.96 -22.58
C ARG A 184 -0.79 -6.03 -22.16
N ARG A 185 0.35 -6.07 -22.83
CA ARG A 185 1.42 -7.03 -22.49
C ARG A 185 2.06 -6.69 -21.15
N PHE A 186 2.19 -5.42 -20.82
CA PHE A 186 2.68 -4.94 -19.51
C PHE A 186 1.78 -5.44 -18.37
N HIS A 187 0.48 -5.17 -18.48
CA HIS A 187 -0.51 -5.65 -17.54
C HIS A 187 -0.52 -7.19 -17.42
N ALA A 188 -0.58 -7.89 -18.54
CA ALA A 188 -0.57 -9.36 -18.56
C ALA A 188 0.70 -9.95 -17.90
N THR A 189 1.84 -9.25 -18.00
CA THR A 189 3.08 -9.66 -17.34
C THR A 189 2.98 -9.52 -15.81
N ILE A 190 2.33 -8.46 -15.32
CA ILE A 190 2.05 -8.28 -13.88
C ILE A 190 1.16 -9.42 -13.39
N GLU A 191 0.01 -9.63 -14.02
CA GLU A 191 -0.95 -10.66 -13.63
C GLU A 191 -0.34 -12.07 -13.63
N GLU A 192 0.42 -12.42 -14.68
CA GLU A 192 1.10 -13.71 -14.77
C GLU A 192 2.19 -13.88 -13.72
N ALA A 193 3.01 -12.86 -13.47
CA ALA A 193 4.10 -12.95 -12.52
C ALA A 193 3.63 -13.05 -11.07
N PHE A 194 2.47 -12.45 -10.75
CA PHE A 194 1.87 -12.44 -9.43
C PHE A 194 0.80 -13.52 -9.21
N ARG A 195 0.53 -14.38 -10.20
CA ARG A 195 -0.51 -15.44 -10.14
C ARG A 195 -0.44 -16.32 -8.89
N ASP A 196 0.77 -16.56 -8.37
CA ASP A 196 0.99 -17.43 -7.20
C ASP A 196 1.11 -16.63 -5.89
N SER A 197 0.91 -15.34 -5.94
CA SER A 197 0.93 -14.47 -4.76
C SER A 197 -0.50 -14.15 -4.32
N ASP A 198 -0.61 -13.41 -3.23
CA ASP A 198 -1.89 -12.88 -2.75
C ASP A 198 -2.32 -11.62 -3.53
N HIS A 199 -1.90 -11.51 -4.78
CA HIS A 199 -2.30 -10.44 -5.67
C HIS A 199 -3.78 -10.58 -6.06
N HIS A 200 -4.51 -9.47 -6.04
CA HIS A 200 -5.88 -9.43 -6.56
C HIS A 200 -5.82 -9.15 -8.06
N ALA A 201 -6.12 -10.18 -8.84
CA ALA A 201 -6.11 -10.05 -10.29
C ALA A 201 -7.15 -9.01 -10.75
N THR A 202 -6.75 -8.17 -11.68
CA THR A 202 -7.59 -7.12 -12.25
C THR A 202 -7.61 -7.28 -13.76
N ASP A 203 -8.78 -7.16 -14.40
CA ASP A 203 -8.83 -7.15 -15.85
C ASP A 203 -8.19 -5.88 -16.45
N TYR A 204 -7.77 -5.98 -17.70
CA TYR A 204 -7.09 -4.88 -18.37
C TYR A 204 -7.94 -3.59 -18.49
N PRO A 205 -9.24 -3.63 -18.84
CA PRO A 205 -10.08 -2.45 -18.87
C PRO A 205 -10.15 -1.73 -17.53
N THR A 206 -10.34 -2.47 -16.44
CA THR A 206 -10.39 -1.92 -15.07
C THR A 206 -9.04 -1.31 -14.68
N TRP A 207 -7.92 -2.01 -14.93
CA TRP A 207 -6.59 -1.50 -14.69
C TRP A 207 -6.31 -0.22 -15.50
N ARG A 208 -6.70 -0.19 -16.78
CA ARG A 208 -6.51 0.98 -17.65
C ARG A 208 -7.35 2.19 -17.21
N ALA A 209 -8.57 1.93 -16.74
CA ALA A 209 -9.46 2.98 -16.21
C ALA A 209 -8.88 3.62 -14.94
N ARG A 210 -8.28 2.81 -14.04
CA ARG A 210 -7.58 3.34 -12.86
C ARG A 210 -6.43 4.25 -13.24
N LEU A 211 -5.57 3.82 -14.18
CA LEU A 211 -4.49 4.66 -14.67
C LEU A 211 -4.99 5.99 -15.23
N ALA A 212 -6.13 5.99 -15.91
CA ALA A 212 -6.72 7.21 -16.46
C ALA A 212 -7.27 8.15 -15.36
N ALA A 213 -7.58 7.63 -14.18
CA ALA A 213 -8.05 8.40 -13.03
C ALA A 213 -6.89 8.93 -12.15
N GLU A 214 -5.70 8.35 -12.24
CA GLU A 214 -4.51 8.83 -11.54
C GLU A 214 -4.02 10.14 -12.18
N SER A 215 -3.88 11.18 -11.37
CA SER A 215 -3.53 12.54 -11.84
C SER A 215 -2.06 12.70 -12.23
N SER A 216 -1.19 11.78 -11.79
CA SER A 216 0.26 11.89 -11.96
C SER A 216 0.88 10.52 -12.28
N LEU A 217 0.95 10.18 -13.56
CA LEU A 217 1.62 8.97 -14.04
C LEU A 217 2.94 9.31 -14.72
N ALA A 218 4.05 8.92 -14.10
CA ALA A 218 5.38 9.05 -14.68
C ALA A 218 5.72 7.81 -15.52
N PHE A 219 5.16 7.70 -16.72
CA PHE A 219 5.44 6.56 -17.62
C PHE A 219 6.90 6.42 -18.03
N ASP A 220 7.69 7.49 -17.94
CA ASP A 220 9.14 7.46 -18.15
C ASP A 220 9.89 6.70 -17.05
N GLU A 221 9.21 6.34 -15.97
CA GLU A 221 9.67 5.48 -14.88
C GLU A 221 9.15 4.04 -14.99
N TRP A 222 8.47 3.69 -16.08
CA TRP A 222 7.96 2.35 -16.30
C TRP A 222 8.82 1.63 -17.31
N PHE A 223 9.28 0.43 -16.96
CA PHE A 223 10.27 -0.28 -17.73
C PHE A 223 9.85 -1.69 -18.10
N VAL A 224 10.32 -2.11 -19.26
CA VAL A 224 10.26 -3.49 -19.75
C VAL A 224 11.66 -4.09 -19.70
N GLY A 225 11.77 -5.26 -19.11
CA GLY A 225 12.97 -6.09 -19.14
C GLY A 225 12.80 -7.23 -20.15
N GLU A 226 13.73 -7.37 -21.05
CA GLU A 226 13.76 -8.45 -22.05
C GLU A 226 14.96 -9.38 -21.78
N ALA A 227 14.81 -10.67 -22.04
CA ALA A 227 15.88 -11.66 -21.92
C ALA A 227 15.91 -12.56 -23.16
N GLY A 228 17.01 -12.50 -23.91
CA GLY A 228 17.15 -13.22 -25.19
C GLY A 228 16.19 -12.69 -26.27
N GLY A 229 15.83 -11.41 -26.22
CA GLY A 229 14.86 -10.78 -27.12
C GLY A 229 13.40 -11.01 -26.77
N GLU A 230 13.11 -11.75 -25.69
CA GLU A 230 11.76 -12.01 -25.23
C GLU A 230 11.41 -11.15 -24.02
N TRP A 231 10.17 -10.69 -23.96
CA TRP A 231 9.61 -9.95 -22.84
C TRP A 231 9.64 -10.80 -21.55
N ALA A 232 10.44 -10.39 -20.58
CA ALA A 232 10.78 -11.19 -19.40
C ALA A 232 10.22 -10.65 -18.09
N GLY A 233 9.99 -9.34 -18.02
CA GLY A 233 9.48 -8.69 -16.80
C GLY A 233 9.20 -7.23 -17.02
N VAL A 234 8.58 -6.61 -16.01
CA VAL A 234 8.23 -5.19 -16.00
C VAL A 234 8.47 -4.57 -14.64
N LEU A 235 8.67 -3.25 -14.62
CA LEU A 235 8.68 -2.42 -13.42
C LEU A 235 7.73 -1.25 -13.64
N GLN A 236 6.81 -1.07 -12.69
CA GLN A 236 5.88 0.05 -12.62
C GLN A 236 6.24 0.92 -11.42
N SER A 237 6.43 2.21 -11.65
CA SER A 237 6.56 3.22 -10.59
C SER A 237 5.21 3.92 -10.35
N SER A 238 5.08 4.55 -9.19
CA SER A 238 4.01 5.50 -8.87
C SER A 238 4.58 6.73 -8.19
N ASP A 239 3.80 7.80 -8.14
CA ASP A 239 4.19 9.06 -7.50
C ASP A 239 3.89 9.10 -5.99
N SER A 240 3.58 7.93 -5.37
CA SER A 240 3.26 7.84 -3.93
C SER A 240 4.36 8.37 -2.99
N GLY A 241 5.55 8.65 -3.47
CA GLY A 241 6.65 9.25 -2.69
C GLY A 241 7.03 10.65 -3.18
N ALA A 242 6.25 11.26 -4.08
CA ALA A 242 6.65 12.51 -4.73
C ALA A 242 6.77 13.69 -3.75
N GLU A 243 5.91 13.76 -2.75
CA GLU A 243 5.94 14.82 -1.72
C GLU A 243 7.22 14.75 -0.87
N ASP A 244 7.72 13.54 -0.60
CA ASP A 244 8.96 13.28 0.12
C ASP A 244 10.18 13.29 -0.81
N ASN A 245 10.01 13.66 -2.06
CA ASN A 245 11.03 13.57 -3.11
C ASN A 245 11.62 12.15 -3.24
N ALA A 246 10.79 11.13 -3.04
CA ALA A 246 11.14 9.72 -3.14
C ALA A 246 10.58 9.09 -4.43
N GLY A 247 11.25 8.05 -4.92
CA GLY A 247 10.76 7.18 -5.99
C GLY A 247 10.07 5.95 -5.41
N TRP A 248 8.91 5.57 -5.95
CA TRP A 248 8.18 4.43 -5.46
C TRP A 248 8.00 3.34 -6.52
N VAL A 249 8.48 2.13 -6.24
CA VAL A 249 8.25 0.96 -7.09
C VAL A 249 6.95 0.30 -6.66
N ARG A 250 5.88 0.51 -7.43
CA ARG A 250 4.57 -0.07 -7.21
C ARG A 250 4.51 -1.56 -7.53
N ALA A 251 5.15 -1.96 -8.64
CA ALA A 251 5.22 -3.37 -9.03
C ALA A 251 6.55 -3.70 -9.71
N LEU A 252 7.15 -4.80 -9.30
CA LEU A 252 8.27 -5.45 -9.98
C LEU A 252 7.86 -6.88 -10.30
N ALA A 253 7.61 -7.16 -11.58
CA ALA A 253 7.12 -8.43 -12.06
C ALA A 253 8.13 -9.09 -13.00
N VAL A 254 8.55 -10.32 -12.68
CA VAL A 254 9.44 -11.12 -13.55
C VAL A 254 8.79 -12.48 -13.77
N LEU A 255 8.57 -12.82 -15.02
CA LEU A 255 7.96 -14.10 -15.44
C LEU A 255 8.84 -15.27 -14.99
N ARG A 256 8.23 -16.37 -14.55
CA ARG A 256 8.93 -17.56 -14.00
C ARG A 256 10.10 -18.05 -14.83
N PRO A 257 9.99 -18.22 -16.18
CA PRO A 257 11.10 -18.73 -17.00
C PRO A 257 12.32 -17.83 -17.02
N TYR A 258 12.16 -16.56 -16.65
CA TYR A 258 13.23 -15.53 -16.71
C TYR A 258 13.74 -15.11 -15.32
N ARG A 259 13.22 -15.70 -14.24
CA ARG A 259 13.71 -15.45 -12.89
C ARG A 259 15.15 -15.92 -12.74
N ARG A 260 15.92 -15.26 -11.85
CA ARG A 260 17.34 -15.54 -11.56
C ARG A 260 18.30 -15.32 -12.74
N ARG A 261 17.90 -14.54 -13.73
CA ARG A 261 18.73 -14.12 -14.87
C ARG A 261 19.15 -12.64 -14.78
N GLY A 262 18.95 -12.00 -13.62
CA GLY A 262 19.30 -10.58 -13.43
C GLY A 262 18.27 -9.58 -13.94
N VAL A 263 17.14 -10.01 -14.54
CA VAL A 263 16.10 -9.12 -15.09
C VAL A 263 15.54 -8.18 -14.02
N GLY A 264 15.16 -8.70 -12.85
CA GLY A 264 14.60 -7.87 -11.77
C GLY A 264 15.61 -6.87 -11.21
N GLU A 265 16.88 -7.25 -11.09
CA GLU A 265 17.94 -6.34 -10.67
C GLU A 265 18.17 -5.23 -11.70
N ALA A 266 18.23 -5.57 -12.99
CA ALA A 266 18.40 -4.60 -14.06
C ALA A 266 17.26 -3.58 -14.12
N LEU A 267 16.01 -4.03 -13.92
CA LEU A 267 14.83 -3.17 -13.84
C LEU A 267 14.92 -2.19 -12.65
N LEU A 268 15.28 -2.67 -11.45
CA LEU A 268 15.43 -1.81 -10.26
C LEU A 268 16.54 -0.78 -10.44
N ARG A 269 17.72 -1.22 -10.90
CA ARG A 269 18.86 -0.32 -11.13
C ARG A 269 18.54 0.74 -12.18
N ARG A 270 17.75 0.41 -13.20
CA ARG A 270 17.26 1.38 -14.17
C ARG A 270 16.32 2.39 -13.53
N ALA A 271 15.36 1.95 -12.71
CA ALA A 271 14.46 2.83 -12.00
C ALA A 271 15.23 3.78 -11.04
N PHE A 272 16.16 3.24 -10.25
CA PHE A 272 16.96 4.04 -9.32
C PHE A 272 17.81 5.10 -10.05
N ALA A 273 18.36 4.77 -11.20
CA ALA A 273 19.10 5.74 -12.02
C ALA A 273 18.19 6.87 -12.52
N VAL A 274 16.96 6.57 -12.93
CA VAL A 274 15.99 7.58 -13.36
C VAL A 274 15.53 8.42 -12.18
N TYR A 275 15.28 7.81 -11.03
CA TYR A 275 14.95 8.55 -9.80
C TYR A 275 16.08 9.51 -9.40
N ALA A 276 17.34 9.04 -9.41
CA ALA A 276 18.50 9.88 -9.14
C ALA A 276 18.65 11.02 -10.17
N GLN A 277 18.39 10.74 -11.46
CA GLN A 277 18.39 11.76 -12.53
C GLN A 277 17.33 12.84 -12.29
N LYS A 278 16.18 12.47 -11.75
CA LYS A 278 15.10 13.41 -11.37
C LYS A 278 15.36 14.13 -10.04
N GLY A 279 16.49 13.85 -9.39
CA GLY A 279 16.88 14.48 -8.12
C GLY A 279 16.17 13.91 -6.90
N ARG A 280 15.53 12.74 -7.02
CA ARG A 280 14.91 12.07 -5.87
C ARG A 280 15.99 11.59 -4.88
N VAL A 281 15.66 11.63 -3.60
CA VAL A 281 16.64 11.36 -2.52
C VAL A 281 16.56 9.92 -2.01
N GLU A 282 15.42 9.26 -2.22
CA GLU A 282 15.15 7.90 -1.76
C GLU A 282 14.40 7.09 -2.83
N ALA A 283 14.52 5.75 -2.76
CA ALA A 283 13.69 4.81 -3.49
C ALA A 283 13.06 3.81 -2.52
N GLY A 284 11.73 3.62 -2.63
CA GLY A 284 10.95 2.74 -1.75
C GLY A 284 10.10 1.72 -2.50
N LEU A 285 9.67 0.68 -1.78
CA LEU A 285 8.68 -0.32 -2.20
C LEU A 285 8.10 -1.08 -1.01
N GLY A 286 6.91 -1.67 -1.22
CA GLY A 286 6.34 -2.67 -0.31
C GLY A 286 6.66 -4.11 -0.75
N VAL A 287 6.88 -5.02 0.20
CA VAL A 287 7.11 -6.44 -0.10
C VAL A 287 6.46 -7.35 0.92
N ASP A 288 5.80 -8.40 0.43
CA ASP A 288 5.35 -9.53 1.23
C ASP A 288 6.57 -10.41 1.56
N LEU A 289 6.92 -10.50 2.86
CA LEU A 289 8.08 -11.27 3.32
C LEU A 289 7.86 -12.78 3.20
N ALA A 290 6.61 -13.25 3.16
CA ALA A 290 6.25 -14.64 2.91
C ALA A 290 6.26 -15.02 1.43
N ASN A 291 6.51 -14.07 0.53
CA ASN A 291 6.51 -14.30 -0.91
C ASN A 291 7.48 -15.42 -1.30
N PRO A 292 7.00 -16.51 -1.95
CA PRO A 292 7.83 -17.67 -2.31
C PRO A 292 8.99 -17.33 -3.28
N THR A 293 8.93 -16.21 -3.97
CA THR A 293 10.02 -15.74 -4.86
C THR A 293 11.24 -15.25 -4.09
N ARG A 294 11.11 -15.01 -2.77
CA ARG A 294 12.15 -14.41 -1.92
C ARG A 294 12.63 -13.05 -2.45
N ALA A 295 11.70 -12.24 -2.93
CA ALA A 295 11.99 -10.92 -3.52
C ALA A 295 12.79 -10.00 -2.57
N ALA A 296 12.59 -10.10 -1.26
CA ALA A 296 13.36 -9.36 -0.27
C ALA A 296 14.89 -9.58 -0.36
N ARG A 297 15.36 -10.74 -0.90
CA ARG A 297 16.79 -10.96 -1.16
C ARG A 297 17.30 -10.08 -2.29
N LEU A 298 16.50 -9.93 -3.36
CA LEU A 298 16.83 -9.06 -4.48
C LEU A 298 16.90 -7.61 -3.99
N TYR A 299 15.93 -7.15 -3.22
CA TYR A 299 15.91 -5.79 -2.72
C TYR A 299 17.12 -5.47 -1.83
N ARG A 300 17.48 -6.38 -0.92
CA ARG A 300 18.72 -6.23 -0.13
C ARG A 300 19.97 -6.22 -0.99
N ALA A 301 20.04 -7.03 -2.06
CA ALA A 301 21.17 -7.08 -2.96
C ALA A 301 21.39 -5.78 -3.75
N VAL A 302 20.32 -5.03 -4.03
CA VAL A 302 20.41 -3.70 -4.66
C VAL A 302 20.58 -2.55 -3.67
N GLY A 303 20.68 -2.84 -2.36
CA GLY A 303 20.99 -1.85 -1.33
C GLY A 303 19.80 -1.41 -0.48
N MET A 304 18.58 -1.92 -0.74
CA MET A 304 17.40 -1.56 0.07
C MET A 304 17.44 -2.25 1.44
N ARG A 305 16.89 -1.58 2.43
CA ARG A 305 16.74 -2.09 3.81
C ARG A 305 15.29 -1.91 4.26
N PRO A 306 14.76 -2.76 5.15
CA PRO A 306 13.46 -2.51 5.74
C PRO A 306 13.51 -1.22 6.58
N LEU A 307 12.56 -0.33 6.36
CA LEU A 307 12.27 0.81 7.24
C LEU A 307 11.44 0.31 8.41
N TYR A 308 10.33 -0.36 8.10
CA TYR A 308 9.51 -1.06 9.09
C TYR A 308 8.88 -2.31 8.51
N GLU A 309 8.37 -3.15 9.39
CA GLU A 309 7.61 -4.35 9.06
C GLU A 309 6.21 -4.24 9.69
N ALA A 310 5.19 -4.63 8.94
CA ALA A 310 3.81 -4.65 9.39
C ALA A 310 3.25 -6.07 9.30
N ASN A 311 2.59 -6.50 10.35
CA ASN A 311 1.82 -7.74 10.37
C ASN A 311 0.44 -7.48 9.75
N ILE A 312 0.04 -8.35 8.83
CA ILE A 312 -1.32 -8.33 8.28
C ILE A 312 -2.12 -9.40 8.99
N TYR A 313 -3.24 -8.98 9.54
CA TYR A 313 -4.23 -9.85 10.16
C TYR A 313 -5.44 -9.95 9.25
N GLN A 314 -6.13 -11.09 9.30
CA GLN A 314 -7.28 -11.37 8.45
C GLN A 314 -8.42 -12.02 9.23
N ARG A 315 -9.63 -11.66 8.84
CA ARG A 315 -10.87 -12.29 9.29
C ARG A 315 -11.82 -12.43 8.10
N THR A 316 -12.67 -13.47 8.09
CA THR A 316 -13.80 -13.59 7.17
C THR A 316 -15.08 -13.16 7.87
N VAL A 317 -15.94 -12.43 7.18
CA VAL A 317 -17.26 -11.97 7.64
C VAL A 317 -18.36 -12.46 6.71
#